data_1ca1c3bcb7e1d6ad85cfeb20112ae38f
#
_entry.id   1ca1c3bcb7e1d6ad85cfeb20112ae38f
#
_cell.length_a   1.000
_cell.length_b   1.000
_cell.length_c   1.000
_cell.angle_alpha   90.00
_cell.angle_beta   90.00
_cell.angle_gamma   90.00
#
_symmetry.space_group_name_H-M   'P 1'
#
loop_
_entity.id
_entity.type
_entity.pdbx_description
1 polymer ?
#
loop_
_entity_poly.entity_id
_entity_poly.type
_entity_poly.pdbx_seq_one_letter_code
_entity_poly.pdbx_strand_id
1 'polypeptide(L)'
;MKPVLVLTIVALALTSTVAEAQAKRIHVTAQVVQQIFTGDLAHPQLGDQLITSVVLLDEHHRQVGTGAGACEVVSVPPLSTRLQCLLGAVFAGGQITFGGLAPLPEVGVEASFGIFGGTGDFRKARGEATLVVISPVLQDATFDLQ
;
A
#
# COMPACT_ATOMS: atom_id res chain seq x y z
N MET A 1 -69.85 15.30 28.51
CA MET A 1 -68.50 14.81 28.74
C MET A 1 -67.89 14.41 27.39
N LYS A 2 -66.88 15.13 26.92
CA LYS A 2 -66.19 14.81 25.68
C LYS A 2 -64.92 14.04 26.04
N PRO A 3 -64.61 12.92 25.39
CA PRO A 3 -63.36 12.22 25.65
C PRO A 3 -62.21 12.96 24.93
N VAL A 4 -61.15 13.23 25.67
CA VAL A 4 -59.88 13.79 25.15
C VAL A 4 -59.06 12.61 24.66
N LEU A 5 -58.82 12.58 23.35
CA LEU A 5 -57.94 11.60 22.69
C LEU A 5 -56.46 12.03 22.91
N VAL A 6 -55.74 11.32 23.76
CA VAL A 6 -54.31 11.54 23.94
C VAL A 6 -53.56 10.78 22.83
N LEU A 7 -53.00 11.55 21.88
CA LEU A 7 -52.16 11.01 20.79
C LEU A 7 -50.72 10.84 21.31
N THR A 8 -50.33 9.61 21.59
CA THR A 8 -48.94 9.29 21.99
C THR A 8 -48.09 9.17 20.76
N ILE A 9 -47.22 10.16 20.47
CA ILE A 9 -46.25 10.11 19.41
C ILE A 9 -45.06 9.28 19.89
N VAL A 10 -44.92 8.05 19.37
CA VAL A 10 -43.72 7.22 19.56
C VAL A 10 -42.66 7.72 18.56
N ALA A 11 -41.67 8.45 19.05
CA ALA A 11 -40.52 8.85 18.28
C ALA A 11 -39.59 7.61 18.13
N LEU A 12 -39.58 6.97 16.94
CA LEU A 12 -38.58 5.97 16.58
C LEU A 12 -37.25 6.70 16.34
N ALA A 13 -36.36 6.65 17.31
CA ALA A 13 -34.96 7.05 17.14
C ALA A 13 -34.25 6.02 16.24
N LEU A 14 -34.11 6.33 14.96
CA LEU A 14 -33.23 5.60 14.04
C LEU A 14 -31.78 5.90 14.42
N THR A 15 -31.20 5.07 15.29
CA THR A 15 -29.75 5.09 15.51
C THR A 15 -29.09 4.46 14.30
N SER A 16 -28.64 5.30 13.38
CA SER A 16 -27.74 4.90 12.30
C SER A 16 -26.40 4.52 12.93
N THR A 17 -26.19 3.23 13.17
CA THR A 17 -24.85 2.70 13.46
C THR A 17 -24.05 2.81 12.18
N VAL A 18 -23.25 3.87 12.05
CA VAL A 18 -22.18 3.93 11.07
C VAL A 18 -21.22 2.82 11.48
N ALA A 19 -21.19 1.72 10.72
CA ALA A 19 -20.15 0.71 10.88
C ALA A 19 -18.83 1.39 10.53
N GLU A 20 -18.02 1.73 11.53
CA GLU A 20 -16.64 2.14 11.33
C GLU A 20 -15.95 1.01 10.57
N ALA A 21 -15.47 1.31 9.35
CA ALA A 21 -14.65 0.40 8.60
C ALA A 21 -13.41 0.10 9.45
N GLN A 22 -13.30 -1.12 9.94
CA GLN A 22 -12.22 -1.52 10.82
C GLN A 22 -10.91 -1.43 10.04
N ALA A 23 -10.01 -0.53 10.44
CA ALA A 23 -8.69 -0.37 9.83
C ALA A 23 -7.98 -1.73 9.85
N LYS A 24 -7.52 -2.18 8.67
CA LYS A 24 -6.83 -3.46 8.51
C LYS A 24 -5.36 -3.21 8.22
N ARG A 25 -4.49 -3.82 9.00
CA ARG A 25 -3.05 -3.81 8.75
C ARG A 25 -2.60 -5.16 8.23
N ILE A 26 -1.85 -5.16 7.14
CA ILE A 26 -1.16 -6.32 6.58
C ILE A 26 0.33 -6.05 6.68
N HIS A 27 1.06 -6.95 7.34
CA HIS A 27 2.51 -6.89 7.46
C HIS A 27 3.12 -8.13 6.83
N VAL A 28 4.08 -7.96 5.94
CA VAL A 28 4.78 -9.04 5.22
C VAL A 28 6.24 -8.68 4.99
N THR A 29 7.06 -9.68 4.80
CA THR A 29 8.42 -9.53 4.26
C THR A 29 8.37 -9.75 2.75
N ALA A 30 8.83 -8.79 1.97
CA ALA A 30 8.98 -8.89 0.52
C ALA A 30 10.39 -9.39 0.19
N GLN A 31 10.48 -10.58 -0.35
CA GLN A 31 11.73 -11.16 -0.83
C GLN A 31 11.87 -10.93 -2.34
N VAL A 32 12.91 -10.21 -2.73
CA VAL A 32 13.19 -9.90 -4.15
C VAL A 32 13.58 -11.19 -4.88
N VAL A 33 12.86 -11.51 -5.96
CA VAL A 33 13.15 -12.65 -6.83
C VAL A 33 13.67 -12.21 -8.19
N GLN A 34 13.34 -10.99 -8.61
CA GLN A 34 13.88 -10.36 -9.81
C GLN A 34 14.00 -8.86 -9.58
N GLN A 35 15.14 -8.29 -10.01
CA GLN A 35 15.34 -6.85 -9.98
C GLN A 35 16.26 -6.43 -11.12
N ILE A 36 15.87 -5.40 -11.86
CA ILE A 36 16.63 -4.80 -12.95
C ILE A 36 16.62 -3.30 -12.74
N PHE A 37 17.79 -2.69 -12.79
CA PHE A 37 17.96 -1.25 -12.95
C PHE A 37 18.58 -0.96 -14.31
N THR A 38 17.99 -0.07 -15.11
CA THR A 38 18.41 0.15 -16.49
C THR A 38 19.64 1.06 -16.62
N GLY A 39 20.00 1.76 -15.54
CA GLY A 39 21.15 2.67 -15.50
C GLY A 39 22.21 2.23 -14.49
N ASP A 40 22.94 3.23 -13.96
CA ASP A 40 23.92 3.08 -12.89
C ASP A 40 23.32 3.64 -11.59
N LEU A 41 23.10 2.80 -10.59
CA LEU A 41 22.57 3.22 -9.28
C LEU A 41 23.46 4.22 -8.55
N ALA A 42 24.77 4.22 -8.83
CA ALA A 42 25.70 5.21 -8.26
C ALA A 42 25.56 6.60 -8.94
N HIS A 43 25.09 6.62 -10.17
CA HIS A 43 24.92 7.84 -10.97
C HIS A 43 23.59 7.80 -11.73
N PRO A 44 22.45 7.78 -11.05
CA PRO A 44 21.14 7.65 -11.68
C PRO A 44 20.84 8.84 -12.60
N GLN A 45 20.23 8.55 -13.74
CA GLN A 45 19.83 9.52 -14.74
C GLN A 45 18.30 9.62 -14.81
N LEU A 46 17.76 10.74 -15.24
CA LEU A 46 16.33 10.87 -15.53
C LEU A 46 15.90 9.81 -16.55
N GLY A 47 14.83 9.10 -16.25
CA GLY A 47 14.27 8.03 -17.08
C GLY A 47 14.85 6.64 -16.81
N ASP A 48 15.88 6.49 -15.99
CA ASP A 48 16.33 5.18 -15.55
C ASP A 48 15.22 4.46 -14.78
N GLN A 49 15.07 3.16 -14.99
CA GLN A 49 13.98 2.37 -14.44
C GLN A 49 14.50 1.29 -13.48
N LEU A 50 13.80 1.15 -12.38
CA LEU A 50 13.91 0.03 -11.45
C LEU A 50 12.67 -0.85 -11.60
N ILE A 51 12.85 -2.08 -12.08
CA ILE A 51 11.79 -3.08 -12.22
C ILE A 51 12.05 -4.16 -11.19
N THR A 52 11.03 -4.52 -10.41
CA THR A 52 11.18 -5.51 -9.34
C THR A 52 10.00 -6.47 -9.28
N SER A 53 10.28 -7.72 -8.91
CA SER A 53 9.29 -8.73 -8.55
C SER A 53 9.68 -9.37 -7.24
N VAL A 54 8.71 -9.62 -6.38
CA VAL A 54 8.91 -10.14 -5.03
C VAL A 54 7.93 -11.27 -4.73
N VAL A 55 8.29 -12.17 -3.84
CA VAL A 55 7.36 -13.01 -3.09
C VAL A 55 7.09 -12.36 -1.74
N LEU A 56 5.84 -12.43 -1.28
CA LEU A 56 5.42 -11.88 0.00
C LEU A 56 5.29 -13.00 1.01
N LEU A 57 6.00 -12.88 2.12
CA LEU A 57 6.10 -13.88 3.17
C LEU A 57 5.43 -13.37 4.46
N ASP A 58 4.70 -14.24 5.14
CA ASP A 58 4.18 -13.96 6.49
C ASP A 58 5.28 -14.09 7.56
N GLU A 59 4.93 -13.87 8.82
CA GLU A 59 5.81 -13.98 9.98
C GLU A 59 6.42 -15.38 10.18
N HIS A 60 5.81 -16.41 9.55
CA HIS A 60 6.28 -17.79 9.57
C HIS A 60 7.07 -18.15 8.30
N HIS A 61 7.47 -17.17 7.49
CA HIS A 61 8.17 -17.34 6.20
C HIS A 61 7.39 -18.16 5.16
N ARG A 62 6.04 -18.22 5.27
CA ARG A 62 5.17 -18.85 4.27
C ARG A 62 4.79 -17.83 3.23
N GLN A 63 4.82 -18.21 1.96
CA GLN A 63 4.36 -17.34 0.89
C GLN A 63 2.85 -17.10 1.00
N VAL A 64 2.47 -15.84 1.11
CA VAL A 64 1.07 -15.39 1.20
C VAL A 64 0.68 -14.52 0.02
N GLY A 65 1.62 -14.21 -0.86
CA GLY A 65 1.35 -13.39 -2.04
C GLY A 65 2.59 -13.17 -2.90
N THR A 66 2.42 -12.31 -3.89
CA THR A 66 3.50 -11.83 -4.76
C THR A 66 3.34 -10.33 -4.97
N GLY A 67 4.42 -9.67 -5.35
CA GLY A 67 4.39 -8.26 -5.71
C GLY A 67 5.25 -8.00 -6.94
N ALA A 68 4.92 -6.95 -7.66
CA ALA A 68 5.72 -6.47 -8.77
C ALA A 68 5.47 -4.98 -9.01
N GLY A 69 6.41 -4.33 -9.68
CA GLY A 69 6.24 -2.96 -10.08
C GLY A 69 7.46 -2.36 -10.73
N ALA A 70 7.29 -1.10 -11.10
CA ALA A 70 8.34 -0.31 -11.70
C ALA A 70 8.41 1.08 -11.07
N CYS A 71 9.62 1.59 -10.96
CA CYS A 71 9.91 2.97 -10.59
C CYS A 71 10.76 3.61 -11.68
N GLU A 72 10.55 4.89 -11.96
CA GLU A 72 11.35 5.69 -12.87
C GLU A 72 12.01 6.85 -12.13
N VAL A 73 13.27 7.11 -12.42
CA VAL A 73 14.00 8.26 -11.87
C VAL A 73 13.43 9.54 -12.50
N VAL A 74 12.78 10.35 -11.68
CA VAL A 74 12.10 11.59 -12.12
C VAL A 74 12.76 12.86 -11.59
N SER A 75 13.75 12.72 -10.70
CA SER A 75 14.51 13.85 -10.14
C SER A 75 15.94 13.40 -9.83
N VAL A 76 16.91 14.26 -10.16
CA VAL A 76 18.35 14.07 -9.90
C VAL A 76 18.97 15.40 -9.43
N PRO A 77 20.23 15.41 -8.95
CA PRO A 77 20.92 16.65 -8.57
C PRO A 77 20.79 17.75 -9.64
N PRO A 78 20.67 19.04 -9.26
CA PRO A 78 20.88 19.59 -7.91
C PRO A 78 19.72 19.35 -6.90
N LEU A 79 18.61 18.76 -7.34
CA LEU A 79 17.54 18.31 -6.45
C LEU A 79 17.87 16.94 -5.85
N SER A 80 17.06 16.48 -4.90
CA SER A 80 17.16 15.11 -4.39
C SER A 80 16.79 14.10 -5.48
N THR A 81 17.52 12.99 -5.56
CA THR A 81 17.13 11.89 -6.43
C THR A 81 15.82 11.29 -5.93
N ARG A 82 14.82 11.19 -6.82
CA ARG A 82 13.50 10.62 -6.56
C ARG A 82 13.08 9.70 -7.67
N LEU A 83 12.36 8.65 -7.29
CA LEU A 83 11.70 7.73 -8.20
C LEU A 83 10.20 7.91 -8.11
N GLN A 84 9.52 7.88 -9.23
CA GLN A 84 8.07 7.70 -9.30
C GLN A 84 7.78 6.21 -9.45
N CYS A 85 7.04 5.64 -8.51
CA CYS A 85 6.76 4.21 -8.45
C CYS A 85 5.28 3.91 -8.68
N LEU A 86 5.02 2.79 -9.38
CA LEU A 86 3.73 2.14 -9.46
C LEU A 86 3.93 0.65 -9.14
N LEU A 87 3.31 0.20 -8.06
CA LEU A 87 3.53 -1.10 -7.46
C LEU A 87 2.21 -1.82 -7.23
N GLY A 88 2.25 -3.15 -7.25
CA GLY A 88 1.12 -4.00 -6.96
C GLY A 88 1.50 -5.17 -6.05
N ALA A 89 0.61 -5.54 -5.15
CA ALA A 89 0.70 -6.71 -4.31
C ALA A 89 -0.53 -7.59 -4.50
N VAL A 90 -0.33 -8.87 -4.74
CA VAL A 90 -1.39 -9.86 -4.98
C VAL A 90 -1.44 -10.82 -3.80
N PHE A 91 -2.60 -10.91 -3.17
CA PHE A 91 -2.93 -11.83 -2.08
C PHE A 91 -4.08 -12.75 -2.49
N ALA A 92 -4.40 -13.76 -1.68
CA ALA A 92 -5.51 -14.66 -1.96
C ALA A 92 -6.86 -13.94 -2.14
N GLY A 93 -7.09 -12.84 -1.42
CA GLY A 93 -8.34 -12.04 -1.49
C GLY A 93 -8.40 -11.05 -2.64
N GLY A 94 -7.33 -10.83 -3.39
CA GLY A 94 -7.27 -9.84 -4.47
C GLY A 94 -5.95 -9.09 -4.53
N GLN A 95 -5.96 -7.96 -5.21
CA GLN A 95 -4.78 -7.15 -5.48
C GLN A 95 -4.90 -5.78 -4.82
N ILE A 96 -3.79 -5.25 -4.33
CA ILE A 96 -3.62 -3.87 -3.86
C ILE A 96 -2.72 -3.14 -4.85
N THR A 97 -3.09 -1.92 -5.26
CA THR A 97 -2.27 -1.04 -6.10
C THR A 97 -1.86 0.19 -5.30
N PHE A 98 -0.58 0.49 -5.29
CA PHE A 98 -0.01 1.60 -4.53
C PHE A 98 1.18 2.22 -5.26
N GLY A 99 1.54 3.44 -4.89
CA GLY A 99 2.66 4.14 -5.53
C GLY A 99 2.82 5.58 -5.06
N GLY A 100 3.76 6.25 -5.65
CA GLY A 100 4.12 7.62 -5.33
C GLY A 100 5.61 7.89 -5.52
N LEU A 101 6.08 9.03 -5.02
CA LEU A 101 7.48 9.39 -5.04
C LEU A 101 8.24 8.71 -3.90
N ALA A 102 9.39 8.13 -4.20
CA ALA A 102 10.26 7.45 -3.25
C ALA A 102 11.71 7.91 -3.39
N PRO A 103 12.53 7.81 -2.33
CA PRO A 103 13.99 7.90 -2.44
C PRO A 103 14.55 6.66 -3.15
N LEU A 104 15.84 6.69 -3.50
CA LEU A 104 16.56 5.49 -3.93
C LEU A 104 16.49 4.41 -2.82
N PRO A 105 16.29 3.14 -3.20
CA PRO A 105 16.21 2.06 -2.22
C PRO A 105 17.59 1.72 -1.67
N GLU A 106 17.84 2.10 -0.43
CA GLU A 106 19.05 1.80 0.33
C GLU A 106 18.67 1.11 1.63
N VAL A 107 19.57 0.30 2.18
CA VAL A 107 19.35 -0.41 3.46
C VAL A 107 19.05 0.59 4.57
N GLY A 108 17.95 0.36 5.29
CA GLY A 108 17.45 1.22 6.36
C GLY A 108 16.60 2.40 5.88
N VAL A 109 16.47 2.61 4.58
CA VAL A 109 15.63 3.69 4.03
C VAL A 109 14.18 3.23 3.95
N GLU A 110 13.29 4.08 4.43
CA GLU A 110 11.83 3.91 4.38
C GLU A 110 11.24 4.73 3.23
N ALA A 111 10.27 4.13 2.54
CA ALA A 111 9.43 4.80 1.55
C ALA A 111 7.96 4.59 1.88
N SER A 112 7.17 5.66 1.87
CA SER A 112 5.72 5.63 2.04
C SER A 112 5.02 5.92 0.73
N PHE A 113 3.96 5.15 0.45
CA PHE A 113 3.19 5.18 -0.78
C PHE A 113 1.69 5.27 -0.49
N GLY A 114 0.97 6.03 -1.29
CA GLY A 114 -0.50 6.02 -1.26
C GLY A 114 -1.06 4.72 -1.84
N ILE A 115 -2.09 4.16 -1.21
CA ILE A 115 -2.86 3.04 -1.75
C ILE A 115 -4.02 3.61 -2.57
N PHE A 116 -4.09 3.25 -3.85
CA PHE A 116 -5.07 3.78 -4.81
C PHE A 116 -6.34 2.95 -4.91
N GLY A 117 -6.30 1.70 -4.45
CA GLY A 117 -7.38 0.71 -4.55
C GLY A 117 -6.84 -0.67 -4.84
N GLY A 118 -7.66 -1.49 -5.46
CA GLY A 118 -7.30 -2.84 -5.80
C GLY A 118 -8.46 -3.61 -6.41
N THR A 119 -8.41 -4.94 -6.32
CA THR A 119 -9.44 -5.85 -6.79
C THR A 119 -9.92 -6.77 -5.67
N GLY A 120 -11.01 -7.50 -5.90
CA GLY A 120 -11.55 -8.44 -4.91
C GLY A 120 -11.88 -7.76 -3.59
N ASP A 121 -11.35 -8.29 -2.50
CA ASP A 121 -11.54 -7.76 -1.14
C ASP A 121 -10.91 -6.36 -0.96
N PHE A 122 -9.97 -5.99 -1.84
CA PHE A 122 -9.25 -4.72 -1.80
C PHE A 122 -9.78 -3.66 -2.78
N ARG A 123 -10.89 -3.89 -3.47
CA ARG A 123 -11.43 -2.97 -4.50
C ARG A 123 -11.70 -1.55 -4.02
N LYS A 124 -11.90 -1.36 -2.72
CA LYS A 124 -12.13 -0.05 -2.09
C LYS A 124 -10.98 0.38 -1.19
N ALA A 125 -9.87 -0.38 -1.19
CA ALA A 125 -8.74 -0.10 -0.31
C ALA A 125 -8.19 1.31 -0.55
N ARG A 126 -7.91 1.98 0.55
CA ARG A 126 -7.22 3.27 0.64
C ARG A 126 -6.28 3.18 1.84
N GLY A 127 -5.39 4.13 1.96
CA GLY A 127 -4.47 4.19 3.06
C GLY A 127 -3.03 4.33 2.59
N GLU A 128 -2.11 3.73 3.33
CA GLU A 128 -0.68 3.87 3.10
C GLU A 128 0.02 2.51 3.07
N ALA A 129 0.99 2.38 2.17
CA ALA A 129 1.94 1.28 2.16
C ALA A 129 3.33 1.82 2.53
N THR A 130 3.98 1.20 3.51
CA THR A 130 5.33 1.54 3.95
C THR A 130 6.28 0.40 3.61
N LEU A 131 7.37 0.71 2.93
CA LEU A 131 8.45 -0.23 2.60
C LEU A 131 9.74 0.20 3.26
N VAL A 132 10.40 -0.72 3.95
CA VAL A 132 11.74 -0.50 4.55
C VAL A 132 12.70 -1.52 3.97
N VAL A 133 13.80 -1.05 3.38
CA VAL A 133 14.84 -1.94 2.84
C VAL A 133 15.66 -2.54 4.00
N ILE A 134 15.57 -3.84 4.20
CA ILE A 134 16.30 -4.58 5.23
C ILE A 134 17.67 -5.05 4.72
N SER A 135 17.69 -5.53 3.48
CA SER A 135 18.89 -5.99 2.78
C SER A 135 18.69 -5.84 1.27
N PRO A 136 19.70 -6.06 0.43
CA PRO A 136 19.54 -6.01 -1.03
C PRO A 136 18.44 -6.92 -1.59
N VAL A 137 18.02 -7.94 -0.85
CA VAL A 137 17.00 -8.92 -1.29
C VAL A 137 15.77 -8.99 -0.40
N LEU A 138 15.72 -8.23 0.71
CA LEU A 138 14.61 -8.25 1.67
C LEU A 138 14.12 -6.84 1.96
N GLN A 139 12.80 -6.69 1.96
CA GLN A 139 12.10 -5.46 2.37
C GLN A 139 11.00 -5.83 3.37
N ASP A 140 10.83 -4.99 4.36
CA ASP A 140 9.68 -5.04 5.26
C ASP A 140 8.55 -4.21 4.66
N ALA A 141 7.36 -4.78 4.53
CA ALA A 141 6.22 -4.13 3.88
C ALA A 141 5.00 -4.13 4.80
N THR A 142 4.45 -2.94 5.04
CA THR A 142 3.24 -2.76 5.84
C THR A 142 2.18 -2.02 5.00
N PHE A 143 0.98 -2.56 4.95
CA PHE A 143 -0.19 -1.95 4.32
C PHE A 143 -1.19 -1.58 5.40
N ASP A 144 -1.37 -0.29 5.65
CA ASP A 144 -2.39 0.26 6.54
C ASP A 144 -3.62 0.61 5.71
N LEU A 145 -4.66 -0.24 5.76
CA LEU A 145 -5.89 -0.11 4.96
C LEU A 145 -6.99 0.58 5.77
N GLN A 146 -7.69 1.50 5.12
CA GLN A 146 -8.84 2.23 5.65
C GLN A 146 -10.11 1.89 4.88
#